data_a5ab54815a5c9929b3caff11bf94aef3
#
_entry.id   a5ab54815a5c9929b3caff11bf94aef3
#
_cell.length_a   1.000
_cell.length_b   1.000
_cell.length_c   1.000
_cell.angle_alpha   90.00
_cell.angle_beta   90.00
_cell.angle_gamma   90.00
#
_symmetry.space_group_name_H-M   'P 1'
#
loop_
_entity.id
_entity.type
_entity.pdbx_description
1 polymer ?
#
loop_
_entity_poly.entity_id
_entity_poly.type
_entity_poly.pdbx_seq_one_letter_code
_entity_poly.pdbx_strand_id
1 'polypeptide(L)'
;MNEADMNDAHNAQTGPLPPDKIPPDHVGVMAAALVMALGGWVGLFQLVTTALPRVGQRWLFFLLLHIAVAGTALPFIRYLNVRFTPVDVDLPPGGVLVRQSVWVALFVVTCVWLQIPRVLNLPIAFFIGLVLVVIEVFLRVREIANERG
;
A
#
# COMPACT_ATOMS: atom_id res chain seq x y z
N MET A 1 6.36 -46.78 -24.66
CA MET A 1 6.37 -45.48 -24.00
C MET A 1 7.45 -45.56 -22.95
N ASN A 2 8.56 -44.88 -23.15
CA ASN A 2 9.77 -45.05 -22.37
C ASN A 2 9.70 -44.20 -21.08
N GLU A 3 10.33 -44.64 -19.98
CA GLU A 3 10.34 -43.90 -18.71
C GLU A 3 10.88 -42.46 -18.85
N ALA A 4 11.75 -42.24 -19.84
CA ALA A 4 12.24 -40.89 -20.20
C ALA A 4 11.13 -39.98 -20.71
N ASP A 5 10.22 -40.48 -21.57
CA ASP A 5 9.07 -39.71 -22.08
C ASP A 5 8.07 -39.32 -20.99
N MET A 6 7.95 -40.17 -19.97
CA MET A 6 7.03 -39.91 -18.84
C MET A 6 7.61 -38.88 -17.85
N ASN A 7 8.95 -38.90 -17.66
CA ASN A 7 9.62 -37.89 -16.83
C ASN A 7 9.67 -36.52 -17.51
N ASP A 8 9.84 -36.47 -18.81
CA ASP A 8 9.81 -35.19 -19.55
C ASP A 8 8.41 -34.57 -19.57
N ALA A 9 7.35 -35.39 -19.69
CA ALA A 9 5.98 -34.94 -19.58
C ALA A 9 5.63 -34.45 -18.17
N HIS A 10 6.16 -35.07 -17.12
CA HIS A 10 5.94 -34.64 -15.74
C HIS A 10 6.71 -33.35 -15.41
N ASN A 11 7.93 -33.21 -15.88
CA ASN A 11 8.75 -32.00 -15.72
C ASN A 11 8.17 -30.81 -16.51
N ALA A 12 7.54 -31.05 -17.65
CA ALA A 12 6.86 -30.01 -18.43
C ALA A 12 5.62 -29.46 -17.73
N GLN A 13 4.98 -30.27 -16.86
CA GLN A 13 3.79 -29.84 -16.09
C GLN A 13 4.14 -29.19 -14.75
N THR A 14 5.30 -29.49 -14.18
CA THR A 14 5.75 -28.98 -12.87
C THR A 14 6.83 -27.92 -12.97
N GLY A 15 7.30 -27.62 -14.18
CA GLY A 15 8.28 -26.56 -14.42
C GLY A 15 7.72 -25.18 -14.03
N PRO A 16 8.59 -24.25 -13.57
CA PRO A 16 8.17 -22.86 -13.32
C PRO A 16 7.54 -22.29 -14.60
N LEU A 17 6.38 -21.63 -14.46
CA LEU A 17 5.73 -20.94 -15.58
C LEU A 17 6.73 -20.01 -16.26
N PRO A 18 6.80 -20.00 -17.59
CA PRO A 18 7.68 -19.09 -18.31
C PRO A 18 7.36 -17.64 -17.93
N PRO A 19 8.38 -16.78 -17.74
CA PRO A 19 8.24 -15.43 -17.19
C PRO A 19 7.33 -14.51 -18.00
N ASP A 20 7.05 -14.83 -19.24
CA ASP A 20 6.12 -14.12 -20.12
C ASP A 20 4.62 -14.38 -19.79
N LYS A 21 4.32 -15.45 -19.04
CA LYS A 21 2.95 -15.80 -18.62
C LYS A 21 2.58 -15.33 -17.23
N ILE A 22 3.54 -14.79 -16.48
CA ILE A 22 3.26 -14.19 -15.17
C ILE A 22 2.84 -12.74 -15.41
N PRO A 23 1.54 -12.37 -15.18
CA PRO A 23 1.15 -10.97 -15.24
C PRO A 23 2.03 -10.18 -14.28
N PRO A 24 2.60 -9.06 -14.67
CA PRO A 24 3.41 -8.28 -13.74
C PRO A 24 2.51 -7.87 -12.56
N ASP A 25 2.81 -8.36 -11.36
CA ASP A 25 2.07 -8.11 -10.11
C ASP A 25 1.78 -6.62 -9.90
N HIS A 26 2.62 -5.79 -10.49
CA HIS A 26 2.50 -4.33 -10.45
C HIS A 26 1.25 -3.77 -11.16
N VAL A 27 0.74 -4.43 -12.21
CA VAL A 27 -0.46 -3.95 -12.93
C VAL A 27 -1.70 -4.15 -12.07
N GLY A 28 -1.82 -5.30 -11.41
CA GLY A 28 -2.93 -5.59 -10.51
C GLY A 28 -2.96 -4.63 -9.31
N VAL A 29 -1.81 -4.41 -8.69
CA VAL A 29 -1.68 -3.48 -7.55
C VAL A 29 -2.00 -2.04 -7.96
N MET A 30 -1.56 -1.60 -9.16
CA MET A 30 -1.88 -0.26 -9.67
C MET A 30 -3.35 -0.09 -10.02
N ALA A 31 -3.97 -1.11 -10.62
CA ALA A 31 -5.41 -1.08 -10.91
C ALA A 31 -6.22 -1.03 -9.60
N ALA A 32 -5.86 -1.83 -8.61
CA ALA A 32 -6.49 -1.79 -7.28
C ALA A 32 -6.33 -0.41 -6.61
N ALA A 33 -5.13 0.18 -6.68
CA ALA A 33 -4.87 1.52 -6.15
C ALA A 33 -5.74 2.60 -6.80
N LEU A 34 -5.90 2.53 -8.14
CA LEU A 34 -6.76 3.46 -8.88
C LEU A 34 -8.23 3.33 -8.45
N VAL A 35 -8.73 2.10 -8.36
CA VAL A 35 -10.11 1.83 -7.91
C VAL A 35 -10.32 2.33 -6.48
N MET A 36 -9.37 2.08 -5.57
CA MET A 36 -9.42 2.58 -4.19
C MET A 36 -9.38 4.12 -4.13
N ALA A 37 -8.51 4.76 -4.93
CA ALA A 37 -8.45 6.22 -4.99
C ALA A 37 -9.77 6.80 -5.49
N LEU A 38 -10.26 6.37 -6.64
CA LEU A 38 -11.51 6.88 -7.22
C LEU A 38 -12.71 6.59 -6.30
N GLY A 39 -12.85 5.36 -5.82
CA GLY A 39 -13.93 4.98 -4.91
C GLY A 39 -13.89 5.74 -3.59
N GLY A 40 -12.70 5.92 -3.02
CA GLY A 40 -12.50 6.68 -1.79
C GLY A 40 -12.85 8.17 -1.95
N TRP A 41 -12.36 8.83 -3.00
CA TRP A 41 -12.64 10.24 -3.25
C TRP A 41 -14.10 10.50 -3.63
N VAL A 42 -14.69 9.67 -4.49
CA VAL A 42 -16.12 9.77 -4.85
C VAL A 42 -16.99 9.51 -3.64
N GLY A 43 -16.71 8.47 -2.84
CA GLY A 43 -17.43 8.19 -1.60
C GLY A 43 -17.33 9.32 -0.59
N LEU A 44 -16.13 9.91 -0.44
CA LEU A 44 -15.90 11.06 0.44
C LEU A 44 -16.71 12.29 -0.02
N PHE A 45 -16.66 12.59 -1.32
CA PHE A 45 -17.44 13.68 -1.91
C PHE A 45 -18.94 13.49 -1.69
N GLN A 46 -19.45 12.28 -1.97
CA GLN A 46 -20.84 11.92 -1.74
C GLN A 46 -21.22 12.08 -0.26
N LEU A 47 -20.38 11.58 0.64
CA LEU A 47 -20.64 11.67 2.09
C LEU A 47 -20.71 13.12 2.56
N VAL A 48 -19.79 13.98 2.13
CA VAL A 48 -19.74 15.38 2.55
C VAL A 48 -20.90 16.21 1.98
N THR A 49 -21.36 15.88 0.77
CA THR A 49 -22.42 16.64 0.08
C THR A 49 -23.84 16.20 0.46
N THR A 50 -24.04 14.93 0.83
CA THR A 50 -25.39 14.38 1.05
C THR A 50 -25.69 14.03 2.50
N ALA A 51 -24.68 13.87 3.34
CA ALA A 51 -24.87 13.33 4.67
C ALA A 51 -25.03 14.40 5.76
N LEU A 52 -26.02 14.21 6.63
CA LEU A 52 -26.19 15.00 7.85
C LEU A 52 -25.10 14.60 8.87
N PRO A 53 -24.55 15.53 9.67
CA PRO A 53 -23.43 15.27 10.59
C PRO A 53 -23.86 14.41 11.78
N ARG A 54 -23.94 13.11 11.59
CA ARG A 54 -24.16 12.10 12.64
C ARG A 54 -22.84 11.43 13.05
N VAL A 55 -22.81 10.87 14.26
CA VAL A 55 -21.60 10.23 14.80
C VAL A 55 -21.06 9.10 13.89
N GLY A 56 -21.94 8.26 13.34
CA GLY A 56 -21.51 7.17 12.43
C GLY A 56 -20.90 7.69 11.13
N GLN A 57 -21.36 8.83 10.62
CA GLN A 57 -20.82 9.44 9.39
C GLN A 57 -19.40 10.00 9.59
N ARG A 58 -19.05 10.40 10.80
CA ARG A 58 -17.68 10.82 11.13
C ARG A 58 -16.70 9.66 11.00
N TRP A 59 -17.05 8.48 11.46
CA TRP A 59 -16.21 7.27 11.30
C TRP A 59 -16.09 6.86 9.84
N LEU A 60 -17.21 6.92 9.11
CA LEU A 60 -17.20 6.63 7.67
C LEU A 60 -16.35 7.63 6.89
N PHE A 61 -16.34 8.90 7.28
CA PHE A 61 -15.49 9.93 6.70
C PHE A 61 -14.00 9.55 6.85
N PHE A 62 -13.55 9.17 8.05
CA PHE A 62 -12.16 8.79 8.26
C PHE A 62 -11.78 7.51 7.52
N LEU A 63 -12.69 6.54 7.44
CA LEU A 63 -12.48 5.33 6.67
C LEU A 63 -12.31 5.63 5.17
N LEU A 64 -13.23 6.39 4.60
CA LEU A 64 -13.15 6.79 3.18
C LEU A 64 -11.91 7.64 2.89
N LEU A 65 -11.57 8.55 3.80
CA LEU A 65 -10.35 9.34 3.69
C LEU A 65 -9.11 8.44 3.70
N HIS A 66 -9.06 7.44 4.58
CA HIS A 66 -7.96 6.47 4.63
C HIS A 66 -7.81 5.73 3.30
N ILE A 67 -8.91 5.20 2.76
CA ILE A 67 -8.93 4.48 1.48
C ILE A 67 -8.51 5.40 0.32
N ALA A 68 -9.03 6.61 0.26
CA ALA A 68 -8.71 7.60 -0.77
C ALA A 68 -7.21 7.96 -0.76
N VAL A 69 -6.67 8.26 0.41
CA VAL A 69 -5.25 8.64 0.57
C VAL A 69 -4.34 7.45 0.31
N ALA A 70 -4.65 6.24 0.83
CA ALA A 70 -3.85 5.05 0.56
C ALA A 70 -3.80 4.72 -0.94
N GLY A 71 -4.94 4.76 -1.62
CA GLY A 71 -5.01 4.56 -3.06
C GLY A 71 -4.23 5.60 -3.87
N THR A 72 -4.24 6.85 -3.44
CA THR A 72 -3.48 7.93 -4.10
C THR A 72 -1.98 7.87 -3.77
N ALA A 73 -1.63 7.50 -2.54
CA ALA A 73 -0.24 7.41 -2.10
C ALA A 73 0.53 6.28 -2.82
N LEU A 74 -0.14 5.17 -3.14
CA LEU A 74 0.49 3.99 -3.73
C LEU A 74 1.21 4.28 -5.08
N PRO A 75 0.57 4.89 -6.10
CA PRO A 75 1.26 5.25 -7.34
C PRO A 75 2.36 6.29 -7.10
N PHE A 76 2.17 7.20 -6.15
CA PHE A 76 3.18 8.20 -5.80
C PHE A 76 4.42 7.56 -5.17
N ILE A 77 4.24 6.65 -4.21
CA ILE A 77 5.32 5.90 -3.57
C ILE A 77 6.07 5.06 -4.61
N ARG A 78 5.35 4.41 -5.52
CA ARG A 78 5.97 3.67 -6.62
C ARG A 78 6.82 4.58 -7.50
N TYR A 79 6.29 5.74 -7.88
CA TYR A 79 7.03 6.72 -8.69
C TYR A 79 8.33 7.15 -7.98
N LEU A 80 8.27 7.42 -6.69
CA LEU A 80 9.45 7.77 -5.88
C LEU A 80 10.45 6.60 -5.84
N ASN A 81 10.00 5.38 -5.59
CA ASN A 81 10.89 4.22 -5.58
C ASN A 81 11.57 4.01 -6.93
N VAL A 82 10.84 4.10 -8.06
CA VAL A 82 11.43 4.01 -9.41
C VAL A 82 12.43 5.12 -9.66
N ARG A 83 12.16 6.34 -9.18
CA ARG A 83 13.01 7.51 -9.42
C ARG A 83 14.30 7.50 -8.60
N PHE A 84 14.24 6.98 -7.37
CA PHE A 84 15.36 7.03 -6.42
C PHE A 84 16.08 5.69 -6.22
N THR A 85 15.57 4.59 -6.76
CA THR A 85 16.25 3.29 -6.69
C THR A 85 17.30 3.23 -7.81
N PRO A 86 18.57 2.90 -7.51
CA PRO A 86 19.60 2.66 -8.51
C PRO A 86 19.20 1.53 -9.46
N VAL A 87 19.69 1.60 -10.70
CA VAL A 87 19.32 0.66 -11.80
C VAL A 87 19.67 -0.81 -11.48
N ASP A 88 20.60 -1.03 -10.55
CA ASP A 88 21.12 -2.35 -10.19
C ASP A 88 20.38 -3.01 -9.00
N VAL A 89 19.31 -2.38 -8.48
CA VAL A 89 18.56 -2.89 -7.32
C VAL A 89 17.13 -3.22 -7.74
N ASP A 90 16.69 -4.43 -7.44
CA ASP A 90 15.31 -4.86 -7.68
C ASP A 90 14.30 -3.96 -6.96
N LEU A 91 13.20 -3.64 -7.65
CA LEU A 91 12.11 -2.87 -7.08
C LEU A 91 11.49 -3.63 -5.89
N PRO A 92 11.16 -2.93 -4.81
CA PRO A 92 10.54 -3.56 -3.66
C PRO A 92 9.24 -4.28 -4.05
N PRO A 93 8.96 -5.46 -3.47
CA PRO A 93 7.76 -6.23 -3.75
C PRO A 93 6.49 -5.40 -3.47
N GLY A 94 5.41 -5.67 -4.22
CA GLY A 94 4.15 -4.92 -4.12
C GLY A 94 3.60 -4.80 -2.70
N GLY A 95 3.81 -5.80 -1.85
CA GLY A 95 3.40 -5.78 -0.44
C GLY A 95 4.06 -4.66 0.37
N VAL A 96 5.32 -4.35 0.11
CA VAL A 96 6.03 -3.25 0.79
C VAL A 96 5.45 -1.89 0.38
N LEU A 97 5.14 -1.73 -0.90
CA LEU A 97 4.51 -0.50 -1.43
C LEU A 97 3.12 -0.27 -0.81
N VAL A 98 2.31 -1.32 -0.70
CA VAL A 98 0.98 -1.26 -0.06
C VAL A 98 1.12 -0.88 1.40
N ARG A 99 2.03 -1.50 2.14
CA ARG A 99 2.28 -1.18 3.56
C ARG A 99 2.68 0.28 3.74
N GLN A 100 3.58 0.80 2.92
CA GLN A 100 4.00 2.20 2.96
C GLN A 100 2.83 3.17 2.67
N SER A 101 1.96 2.83 1.70
CA SER A 101 0.79 3.65 1.40
C SER A 101 -0.22 3.69 2.55
N VAL A 102 -0.40 2.58 3.25
CA VAL A 102 -1.24 2.49 4.46
C VAL A 102 -0.70 3.38 5.59
N TRP A 103 0.64 3.39 5.80
CA TRP A 103 1.26 4.26 6.82
C TRP A 103 1.08 5.74 6.48
N VAL A 104 1.23 6.13 5.22
CA VAL A 104 0.99 7.51 4.77
C VAL A 104 -0.47 7.90 4.99
N ALA A 105 -1.40 7.02 4.66
CA ALA A 105 -2.82 7.26 4.88
C ALA A 105 -3.16 7.38 6.37
N LEU A 106 -2.58 6.52 7.21
CA LEU A 106 -2.74 6.58 8.66
C LEU A 106 -2.22 7.90 9.23
N PHE A 107 -1.07 8.37 8.75
CA PHE A 107 -0.52 9.67 9.14
C PHE A 107 -1.49 10.81 8.82
N VAL A 108 -1.99 10.87 7.57
CA VAL A 108 -2.91 11.91 7.13
C VAL A 108 -4.21 11.88 7.92
N VAL A 109 -4.81 10.70 8.10
CA VAL A 109 -6.05 10.53 8.87
C VAL A 109 -5.87 10.95 10.32
N THR A 110 -4.75 10.58 10.95
CA THR A 110 -4.44 11.00 12.32
C THR A 110 -4.27 12.50 12.42
N CYS A 111 -3.59 13.13 11.48
CA CYS A 111 -3.46 14.59 11.43
C CYS A 111 -4.82 15.28 11.27
N VAL A 112 -5.68 14.80 10.37
CA VAL A 112 -7.04 15.35 10.20
C VAL A 112 -7.88 15.16 11.45
N TRP A 113 -7.77 14.01 12.10
CA TRP A 113 -8.47 13.75 13.35
C TRP A 113 -8.03 14.68 14.48
N LEU A 114 -6.73 14.95 14.62
CA LEU A 114 -6.18 15.90 15.61
C LEU A 114 -6.49 17.37 15.28
N GLN A 115 -6.82 17.67 14.04
CA GLN A 115 -7.24 19.01 13.63
C GLN A 115 -8.65 19.34 14.14
N ILE A 116 -9.52 18.36 14.39
CA ILE A 116 -10.89 18.61 14.90
C ILE A 116 -10.84 19.36 16.24
N PRO A 117 -10.09 18.90 17.27
CA PRO A 117 -9.92 19.64 18.53
C PRO A 117 -8.89 20.80 18.42
N ARG A 118 -8.36 21.08 17.22
CA ARG A 118 -7.34 22.12 16.96
C ARG A 118 -6.05 21.93 17.79
N VAL A 119 -5.71 20.70 18.10
CA VAL A 119 -4.49 20.34 18.86
C VAL A 119 -3.30 20.13 17.91
N LEU A 120 -3.55 19.95 16.61
CA LEU A 120 -2.51 19.71 15.63
C LEU A 120 -1.59 20.95 15.51
N ASN A 121 -0.33 20.76 15.94
CA ASN A 121 0.77 21.71 15.75
C ASN A 121 1.87 21.05 14.93
N LEU A 122 2.72 21.84 14.28
CA LEU A 122 3.85 21.34 13.50
C LEU A 122 4.72 20.32 14.28
N PRO A 123 5.12 20.58 15.55
CA PRO A 123 5.85 19.59 16.35
C PRO A 123 5.10 18.27 16.53
N ILE A 124 3.78 18.33 16.81
CA ILE A 124 2.95 17.11 17.00
C ILE A 124 2.91 16.29 15.72
N ALA A 125 2.67 16.94 14.57
CA ALA A 125 2.67 16.26 13.28
C ALA A 125 4.04 15.60 13.00
N PHE A 126 5.15 16.30 13.31
CA PHE A 126 6.49 15.77 13.17
C PHE A 126 6.71 14.53 14.04
N PHE A 127 6.32 14.58 15.32
CA PHE A 127 6.44 13.43 16.23
C PHE A 127 5.62 12.23 15.78
N ILE A 128 4.39 12.42 15.29
CA ILE A 128 3.56 11.34 14.75
C ILE A 128 4.26 10.71 13.55
N GLY A 129 4.75 11.52 12.61
CA GLY A 129 5.50 11.04 11.46
C GLY A 129 6.74 10.26 11.88
N LEU A 130 7.52 10.77 12.83
CA LEU A 130 8.71 10.10 13.36
C LEU A 130 8.36 8.74 13.97
N VAL A 131 7.32 8.64 14.80
CA VAL A 131 6.88 7.39 15.41
C VAL A 131 6.50 6.37 14.34
N LEU A 132 5.76 6.77 13.30
CA LEU A 132 5.38 5.88 12.20
C LEU A 132 6.60 5.39 11.43
N VAL A 133 7.58 6.25 11.16
CA VAL A 133 8.85 5.87 10.51
C VAL A 133 9.63 4.89 11.37
N VAL A 134 9.72 5.12 12.68
CA VAL A 134 10.41 4.20 13.62
C VAL A 134 9.74 2.82 13.62
N ILE A 135 8.41 2.78 13.65
CA ILE A 135 7.66 1.51 13.59
C ILE A 135 7.95 0.79 12.25
N GLU A 136 7.91 1.51 11.14
CA GLU A 136 8.19 0.91 9.81
C GLU A 136 9.61 0.35 9.74
N VAL A 137 10.61 1.10 10.22
CA VAL A 137 12.01 0.63 10.27
C VAL A 137 12.13 -0.60 11.16
N PHE A 138 11.48 -0.62 12.33
CA PHE A 138 11.49 -1.75 13.23
C PHE A 138 10.88 -3.01 12.58
N LEU A 139 9.74 -2.88 11.92
CA LEU A 139 9.10 -3.98 11.21
C LEU A 139 9.99 -4.52 10.09
N ARG A 140 10.64 -3.63 9.35
CA ARG A 140 11.56 -3.99 8.26
C ARG A 140 12.79 -4.75 8.78
N VAL A 141 13.39 -4.30 9.86
CA VAL A 141 14.53 -4.99 10.50
C VAL A 141 14.11 -6.37 10.99
N ARG A 142 12.94 -6.50 11.58
CA ARG A 142 12.40 -7.79 12.04
C ARG A 142 12.13 -8.77 10.89
N GLU A 143 11.61 -8.30 9.77
CA GLU A 143 11.42 -9.12 8.55
C GLU A 143 12.74 -9.70 8.06
N ILE A 144 13.76 -8.84 7.89
CA ILE A 144 15.09 -9.26 7.42
C ILE A 144 15.75 -10.26 8.42
N ALA A 145 15.55 -10.06 9.71
CA ALA A 145 16.07 -10.98 10.72
C ALA A 145 15.40 -12.36 10.64
N ASN A 146 14.10 -12.41 10.34
CA ASN A 146 13.33 -13.64 10.25
C ASN A 146 13.60 -14.44 8.95
N GLU A 147 14.02 -13.77 7.88
CA GLU A 147 14.42 -14.41 6.61
C GLU A 147 15.82 -15.04 6.67
N ARG A 148 16.63 -14.64 7.64
CA ARG A 148 18.02 -15.14 7.81
C ARG A 148 18.16 -16.29 8.83
N GLY A 149 17.12 -16.64 9.55
CA GLY A 149 17.09 -17.70 10.56
C GLY A 149 16.32 -18.92 10.08
#